data_58ee763b9d1e9f599cba10f8ade526f3
#
_entry.id   58ee763b9d1e9f599cba10f8ade526f3
#
_cell.length_a   1.000
_cell.length_b   1.000
_cell.length_c   1.000
_cell.angle_alpha   90.00
_cell.angle_beta   90.00
_cell.angle_gamma   90.00
#
_symmetry.space_group_name_H-M   'P 1'
#
loop_
_entity.id
_entity.type
_entity.pdbx_description
1 polymer ?
#
loop_
_entity_poly.entity_id
_entity_poly.type
_entity_poly.pdbx_seq_one_letter_code
_entity_poly.pdbx_strand_id
1 'polypeptide(L)'
;ELYLQRAENELVAAQMLFDISNNPTLQKEQFKLEKEFTFYSSVISHSYYCIFYAAKASLIKIGIKTEAPEVHKKTFEAFERYLVKTGKLDVELLKIYRKMVVRAEELLGIFSKEKGKRGRFTYQKLP
;
A
#
# COMPACT_ATOMS: atom_id res chain seq x y z
N GLU A 1 -2.50 -17.23 -1.52
CA GLU A 1 -2.88 -16.51 -2.72
C GLU A 1 -1.85 -15.42 -3.01
N LEU A 2 -1.40 -15.35 -4.26
CA LEU A 2 -0.24 -14.55 -4.67
C LEU A 2 -0.36 -13.05 -4.40
N TYR A 3 -1.49 -12.46 -4.81
CA TYR A 3 -1.62 -11.01 -4.66
C TYR A 3 -1.86 -10.58 -3.20
N LEU A 4 -2.51 -11.43 -2.42
CA LEU A 4 -2.67 -11.15 -1.00
C LEU A 4 -1.31 -11.19 -0.31
N GLN A 5 -0.48 -12.15 -0.68
CA GLN A 5 0.87 -12.27 -0.15
C GLN A 5 1.72 -11.05 -0.54
N ARG A 6 1.58 -10.59 -1.78
CA ARG A 6 2.27 -9.37 -2.22
C ARG A 6 1.80 -8.15 -1.43
N ALA A 7 0.50 -8.06 -1.17
CA ALA A 7 -0.05 -6.96 -0.38
C ALA A 7 0.56 -6.94 1.03
N GLU A 8 0.66 -8.11 1.66
CA GLU A 8 1.28 -8.22 2.97
C GLU A 8 2.75 -7.80 2.95
N ASN A 9 3.48 -8.26 1.95
CA ASN A 9 4.90 -7.91 1.80
C ASN A 9 5.08 -6.40 1.66
N GLU A 10 4.22 -5.76 0.87
CA GLU A 10 4.28 -4.31 0.69
C GLU A 10 3.98 -3.57 1.99
N LEU A 11 3.01 -4.07 2.76
CA LEU A 11 2.67 -3.45 4.04
C LEU A 11 3.80 -3.57 5.04
N VAL A 12 4.42 -4.74 5.12
CA VAL A 12 5.57 -4.96 6.02
C VAL A 12 6.73 -4.07 5.62
N ALA A 13 7.02 -3.98 4.31
CA ALA A 13 8.08 -3.11 3.82
C ALA A 13 7.83 -1.65 4.19
N ALA A 14 6.59 -1.19 4.01
CA ALA A 14 6.22 0.18 4.37
C ALA A 14 6.45 0.43 5.87
N GLN A 15 6.00 -0.50 6.71
CA GLN A 15 6.14 -0.36 8.16
C GLN A 15 7.60 -0.33 8.59
N MET A 16 8.41 -1.24 8.04
CA MET A 16 9.83 -1.31 8.39
C MET A 16 10.56 -0.05 7.98
N LEU A 17 10.32 0.43 6.77
CA LEU A 17 10.97 1.65 6.29
C LEU A 17 10.51 2.88 7.07
N PHE A 18 9.24 2.90 7.48
CA PHE A 18 8.74 3.97 8.34
C PHE A 18 9.46 3.98 9.68
N ASP A 19 9.55 2.80 10.31
CA ASP A 19 10.21 2.67 11.62
C ASP A 19 11.69 3.04 11.55
N ILE A 20 12.39 2.59 10.51
CA ILE A 20 13.80 2.91 10.30
C ILE A 20 13.98 4.41 10.10
N SER A 21 13.10 5.02 9.28
CA SER A 21 13.20 6.46 8.99
C SER A 21 13.03 7.33 10.23
N ASN A 22 12.29 6.84 11.22
CA ASN A 22 12.02 7.58 12.45
C ASN A 22 12.92 7.18 13.62
N ASN A 23 13.95 6.37 13.35
CA ASN A 23 14.80 5.85 14.42
C ASN A 23 16.29 6.00 14.10
N PRO A 24 16.86 7.19 14.35
CA PRO A 24 18.29 7.43 14.08
C PRO A 24 19.23 6.48 14.83
N THR A 25 18.86 6.09 16.04
CA THR A 25 19.67 5.16 16.83
C THR A 25 19.77 3.80 16.15
N LEU A 26 18.65 3.28 15.68
CA LEU A 26 18.60 2.03 14.95
C LEU A 26 19.48 2.09 13.70
N GLN A 27 19.38 3.20 12.94
CA GLN A 27 20.20 3.38 11.75
C GLN A 27 21.69 3.32 12.05
N LYS A 28 22.10 4.00 13.09
CA LYS A 28 23.51 4.06 13.47
C LYS A 28 24.01 2.73 14.02
N GLU A 29 23.29 2.17 14.99
CA GLU A 29 23.76 1.00 15.72
C GLU A 29 23.62 -0.31 14.97
N GLN A 30 22.48 -0.49 14.29
CA GLN A 30 22.22 -1.76 13.60
C GLN A 30 22.67 -1.75 12.14
N PHE A 31 22.47 -0.64 11.44
CA PHE A 31 22.78 -0.55 10.03
C PHE A 31 24.07 0.21 9.73
N LYS A 32 24.74 0.71 10.76
CA LYS A 32 26.06 1.38 10.63
C LYS A 32 26.05 2.57 9.67
N LEU A 33 24.93 3.30 9.64
CA LEU A 33 24.83 4.49 8.79
C LEU A 33 25.50 5.67 9.49
N GLU A 34 26.28 6.44 8.75
CA GLU A 34 27.04 7.57 9.30
C GLU A 34 26.19 8.81 9.50
N LYS A 35 25.10 8.93 8.75
CA LYS A 35 24.16 10.05 8.87
C LYS A 35 22.73 9.53 8.82
N GLU A 36 21.79 10.37 9.18
CA GLU A 36 20.39 10.00 9.17
C GLU A 36 19.85 9.94 7.75
N PHE A 37 19.06 8.91 7.49
CA PHE A 37 18.35 8.73 6.22
C PHE A 37 16.86 8.64 6.47
N THR A 38 16.09 9.00 5.48
CA THR A 38 14.64 8.81 5.50
C THR A 38 14.22 8.12 4.22
N PHE A 39 13.19 7.28 4.33
CA PHE A 39 12.70 6.49 3.21
C PHE A 39 11.21 6.73 2.98
N TYR A 40 10.76 7.96 3.25
CA TYR A 40 9.33 8.27 3.22
C TYR A 40 8.69 8.07 1.85
N SER A 41 9.40 8.39 0.76
CA SER A 41 8.87 8.14 -0.58
C SER A 41 8.62 6.66 -0.80
N SER A 42 9.54 5.81 -0.34
CA SER A 42 9.36 4.36 -0.45
C SER A 42 8.22 3.86 0.42
N VAL A 43 8.05 4.43 1.62
CA VAL A 43 6.92 4.06 2.48
C VAL A 43 5.60 4.35 1.76
N ILE A 44 5.50 5.51 1.13
CA ILE A 44 4.29 5.89 0.40
C ILE A 44 4.05 4.95 -0.78
N SER A 45 5.09 4.63 -1.54
CA SER A 45 4.98 3.71 -2.67
C SER A 45 4.53 2.31 -2.23
N HIS A 46 5.16 1.77 -1.20
CA HIS A 46 4.80 0.45 -0.69
C HIS A 46 3.37 0.43 -0.15
N SER A 47 2.96 1.49 0.53
CA SER A 47 1.57 1.60 1.03
C SER A 47 0.58 1.60 -0.13
N TYR A 48 0.89 2.32 -1.20
CA TYR A 48 0.05 2.33 -2.40
C TYR A 48 -0.06 0.94 -3.01
N TYR A 49 1.06 0.26 -3.18
CA TYR A 49 1.04 -1.08 -3.77
C TYR A 49 0.36 -2.11 -2.88
N CYS A 50 0.41 -1.93 -1.57
CA CYS A 50 -0.38 -2.76 -0.66
C CYS A 50 -1.87 -2.67 -1.01
N ILE A 51 -2.37 -1.44 -1.16
CA ILE A 51 -3.77 -1.21 -1.52
C ILE A 51 -4.08 -1.82 -2.88
N PHE A 52 -3.21 -1.61 -3.85
CA PHE A 52 -3.39 -2.13 -5.20
C PHE A 52 -3.47 -3.66 -5.23
N TYR A 53 -2.52 -4.33 -4.58
CA TYR A 53 -2.50 -5.79 -4.56
C TYR A 53 -3.66 -6.38 -3.78
N ALA A 54 -4.10 -5.71 -2.71
CA ALA A 54 -5.27 -6.15 -1.96
C ALA A 54 -6.53 -6.07 -2.84
N ALA A 55 -6.65 -5.00 -3.62
CA ALA A 55 -7.76 -4.86 -4.57
C ALA A 55 -7.72 -5.96 -5.63
N LYS A 56 -6.54 -6.25 -6.18
CA LYS A 56 -6.38 -7.32 -7.17
C LYS A 56 -6.75 -8.68 -6.59
N ALA A 57 -6.32 -8.96 -5.37
CA ALA A 57 -6.63 -10.21 -4.70
C ALA A 57 -8.15 -10.39 -4.56
N SER A 58 -8.83 -9.34 -4.15
CA SER A 58 -10.29 -9.37 -3.99
C SER A 58 -11.01 -9.62 -5.31
N LEU A 59 -10.53 -9.00 -6.39
CA LEU A 59 -11.12 -9.17 -7.73
C LEU A 59 -10.92 -10.59 -8.24
N ILE A 60 -9.73 -11.13 -8.07
CA ILE A 60 -9.44 -12.51 -8.53
C ILE A 60 -10.34 -13.52 -7.84
N LYS A 61 -10.67 -13.29 -6.58
CA LYS A 61 -11.56 -14.18 -5.84
C LYS A 61 -12.92 -14.32 -6.52
N ILE A 62 -13.38 -13.29 -7.22
CA ILE A 62 -14.65 -13.34 -7.95
C ILE A 62 -14.43 -13.52 -9.46
N GLY A 63 -13.23 -13.95 -9.86
CA GLY A 63 -12.94 -14.32 -11.24
C GLY A 63 -12.62 -13.16 -12.17
N ILE A 64 -12.29 -11.99 -11.63
CA ILE A 64 -11.97 -10.82 -12.44
C ILE A 64 -10.48 -10.58 -12.44
N LYS A 65 -9.88 -10.55 -13.63
CA LYS A 65 -8.46 -10.22 -13.80
C LYS A 65 -8.35 -8.88 -14.53
N THR A 66 -7.41 -8.07 -14.09
CA THR A 66 -7.13 -6.81 -14.74
C THR A 66 -5.68 -6.84 -15.20
N GLU A 67 -5.45 -6.42 -16.44
CA GLU A 67 -4.16 -6.50 -17.10
C GLU A 67 -3.82 -5.22 -17.83
N ALA A 68 -2.54 -5.10 -18.21
CA ALA A 68 -2.08 -3.99 -19.03
C ALA A 68 -2.91 -3.84 -20.30
N PRO A 69 -3.07 -2.64 -20.85
CA PRO A 69 -2.53 -1.39 -20.33
C PRO A 69 -3.35 -0.81 -19.19
N GLU A 70 -2.75 0.16 -18.48
CA GLU A 70 -3.42 0.87 -17.39
C GLU A 70 -3.97 -0.05 -16.30
N VAL A 71 -3.17 -1.03 -15.88
CA VAL A 71 -3.61 -2.06 -14.94
C VAL A 71 -4.09 -1.46 -13.61
N HIS A 72 -3.44 -0.40 -13.12
CA HIS A 72 -3.82 0.21 -11.83
C HIS A 72 -5.20 0.85 -11.92
N LYS A 73 -5.42 1.63 -12.97
CA LYS A 73 -6.71 2.28 -13.20
C LYS A 73 -7.82 1.24 -13.33
N LYS A 74 -7.60 0.24 -14.17
CA LYS A 74 -8.58 -0.82 -14.40
C LYS A 74 -8.90 -1.58 -13.12
N THR A 75 -7.89 -1.82 -12.30
CA THR A 75 -8.05 -2.56 -11.06
C THR A 75 -8.94 -1.79 -10.08
N PHE A 76 -8.66 -0.50 -9.88
CA PHE A 76 -9.46 0.29 -8.95
C PHE A 76 -10.87 0.54 -9.46
N GLU A 77 -11.03 0.74 -10.77
CA GLU A 77 -12.35 0.87 -11.37
C GLU A 77 -13.16 -0.42 -11.23
N ALA A 78 -12.53 -1.56 -11.48
CA ALA A 78 -13.18 -2.86 -11.34
C ALA A 78 -13.54 -3.16 -9.89
N PHE A 79 -12.64 -2.83 -8.97
CA PHE A 79 -12.89 -3.05 -7.55
C PHE A 79 -14.14 -2.29 -7.12
N GLU A 80 -14.26 -1.03 -7.50
CA GLU A 80 -15.42 -0.22 -7.18
C GLU A 80 -16.69 -0.80 -7.81
N ARG A 81 -16.63 -1.12 -9.09
CA ARG A 81 -17.78 -1.59 -9.83
C ARG A 81 -18.32 -2.94 -9.33
N TYR A 82 -17.43 -3.89 -9.13
CA TYR A 82 -17.84 -5.27 -8.89
C TYR A 82 -17.89 -5.68 -7.44
N LEU A 83 -17.23 -4.97 -6.57
CA LEU A 83 -17.17 -5.33 -5.16
C LEU A 83 -17.84 -4.30 -4.26
N VAL A 84 -17.53 -3.03 -4.47
CA VAL A 84 -18.06 -1.99 -3.58
C VAL A 84 -19.51 -1.68 -3.89
N LYS A 85 -19.82 -1.37 -5.15
CA LYS A 85 -21.18 -0.98 -5.54
C LYS A 85 -22.20 -2.11 -5.48
N THR A 86 -21.76 -3.32 -5.66
CA THR A 86 -22.68 -4.48 -5.67
C THR A 86 -22.83 -5.13 -4.30
N GLY A 87 -22.00 -4.77 -3.35
CA GLY A 87 -22.02 -5.38 -2.01
C GLY A 87 -21.59 -6.83 -1.98
N LYS A 88 -20.91 -7.30 -3.02
CA LYS A 88 -20.52 -8.72 -3.16
C LYS A 88 -19.22 -9.08 -2.45
N LEU A 89 -18.64 -8.16 -1.72
CA LEU A 89 -17.37 -8.43 -1.05
C LEU A 89 -17.58 -9.46 0.05
N ASP A 90 -16.83 -10.55 -0.05
CA ASP A 90 -16.85 -11.62 0.95
C ASP A 90 -16.43 -11.08 2.32
N VAL A 91 -17.06 -11.55 3.40
CA VAL A 91 -16.79 -11.07 4.75
C VAL A 91 -15.33 -11.25 5.15
N GLU A 92 -14.77 -12.43 4.85
CA GLU A 92 -13.36 -12.68 5.19
C GLU A 92 -12.42 -11.81 4.39
N LEU A 93 -12.68 -11.66 3.09
CA LEU A 93 -11.89 -10.77 2.24
C LEU A 93 -12.03 -9.33 2.68
N LEU A 94 -13.23 -8.93 3.08
CA LEU A 94 -13.45 -7.58 3.55
C LEU A 94 -12.64 -7.29 4.80
N LYS A 95 -12.57 -8.24 5.73
CA LYS A 95 -11.77 -8.09 6.95
C LYS A 95 -10.29 -7.94 6.62
N ILE A 96 -9.77 -8.81 5.75
CA ILE A 96 -8.36 -8.76 5.35
C ILE A 96 -8.06 -7.47 4.61
N TYR A 97 -8.88 -7.15 3.63
CA TYR A 97 -8.74 -5.94 2.84
C TYR A 97 -8.74 -4.69 3.73
N ARG A 98 -9.71 -4.57 4.63
CA ARG A 98 -9.80 -3.42 5.53
C ARG A 98 -8.57 -3.31 6.42
N LYS A 99 -8.09 -4.42 6.94
CA LYS A 99 -6.91 -4.41 7.79
C LYS A 99 -5.72 -3.83 7.06
N MET A 100 -5.48 -4.30 5.83
CA MET A 100 -4.35 -3.86 5.03
C MET A 100 -4.51 -2.42 4.53
N VAL A 101 -5.69 -2.10 4.00
CA VAL A 101 -5.95 -0.79 3.43
C VAL A 101 -5.96 0.29 4.50
N VAL A 102 -6.61 0.03 5.62
CA VAL A 102 -6.64 0.99 6.73
C VAL A 102 -5.23 1.28 7.21
N ARG A 103 -4.41 0.24 7.39
CA ARG A 103 -3.03 0.42 7.84
C ARG A 103 -2.21 1.21 6.80
N ALA A 104 -2.35 0.85 5.52
CA ALA A 104 -1.64 1.55 4.46
C ALA A 104 -2.08 3.02 4.38
N GLU A 105 -3.37 3.27 4.50
CA GLU A 105 -3.89 4.64 4.48
C GLU A 105 -3.43 5.45 5.68
N GLU A 106 -3.31 4.82 6.84
CA GLU A 106 -2.75 5.49 8.01
C GLU A 106 -1.33 5.97 7.73
N LEU A 107 -0.51 5.10 7.14
CA LEU A 107 0.86 5.48 6.79
C LEU A 107 0.89 6.60 5.76
N LEU A 108 0.07 6.51 4.73
CA LEU A 108 -0.05 7.55 3.71
C LEU A 108 -0.56 8.85 4.33
N GLY A 109 -1.55 8.76 5.21
CA GLY A 109 -2.12 9.91 5.88
C GLY A 109 -1.12 10.64 6.76
N ILE A 110 -0.30 9.89 7.48
CA ILE A 110 0.75 10.48 8.31
C ILE A 110 1.70 11.30 7.43
N PHE A 111 2.16 10.72 6.32
CA PHE A 111 3.09 11.43 5.44
C PHE A 111 2.44 12.56 4.67
N SER A 112 1.22 12.39 4.20
CA SER A 112 0.49 13.45 3.53
C SER A 112 0.29 14.63 4.46
N LYS A 113 0.00 14.35 5.72
CA LYS A 113 -0.23 15.38 6.73
C LYS A 113 1.05 16.09 7.15
N GLU A 114 2.11 15.34 7.37
CA GLU A 114 3.37 15.91 7.88
C GLU A 114 4.30 16.40 6.79
N LYS A 115 4.33 15.72 5.67
CA LYS A 115 5.25 16.02 4.57
C LYS A 115 4.57 16.73 3.41
N GLY A 116 3.28 16.91 3.49
CA GLY A 116 2.53 17.74 2.55
C GLY A 116 2.67 17.28 1.11
N LYS A 117 3.12 18.21 0.26
CA LYS A 117 3.19 17.99 -1.19
C LYS A 117 4.04 16.79 -1.59
N ARG A 118 5.05 16.48 -0.80
CA ARG A 118 6.00 15.42 -1.13
C ARG A 118 5.31 14.06 -1.19
N GLY A 119 4.57 13.73 -0.16
CA GLY A 119 3.85 12.47 -0.12
C GLY A 119 2.82 12.39 -1.22
N ARG A 120 2.07 13.47 -1.39
CA ARG A 120 1.04 13.53 -2.40
C ARG A 120 1.60 13.39 -3.80
N PHE A 121 2.73 14.04 -4.06
CA PHE A 121 3.39 13.96 -5.36
C PHE A 121 3.79 12.52 -5.69
N THR A 122 4.42 11.83 -4.75
CA THR A 122 4.84 10.44 -4.95
C THR A 122 3.66 9.52 -5.22
N TYR A 123 2.61 9.67 -4.44
CA TYR A 123 1.41 8.86 -4.60
C TYR A 123 0.77 9.04 -5.97
N GLN A 124 0.67 10.30 -6.41
CA GLN A 124 0.05 10.62 -7.69
C GLN A 124 0.87 10.19 -8.89
N LYS A 125 2.17 10.01 -8.73
CA LYS A 125 3.05 9.59 -9.81
C LYS A 125 2.99 8.09 -10.07
N LEU A 126 2.47 7.32 -9.15
CA LEU A 126 2.37 5.88 -9.32
C LEU A 126 1.32 5.55 -10.39
N PRO A 127 1.65 4.57 -11.27
CA PRO A 127 0.76 4.25 -12.38
C PRO A 127 -0.57 3.67 -11.96
#